data_e137ae4ad2446e41b419ac15ee93cbbd
#
_entry.id   e137ae4ad2446e41b419ac15ee93cbbd
#
_cell.length_a   1.000
_cell.length_b   1.000
_cell.length_c   1.000
_cell.angle_alpha   90.00
_cell.angle_beta   90.00
_cell.angle_gamma   90.00
#
_symmetry.space_group_name_H-M   'P 1'
#
loop_
_entity.id
_entity.type
_entity.pdbx_description
1 polymer ?
#
loop_
_entity_poly.entity_id
_entity_poly.type
_entity_poly.pdbx_seq_one_letter_code
_entity_poly.pdbx_strand_id
1 'polypeptide(L)'
;MGNGASRNRCRLSPGRSGRLALLTVALLSAGCVKEPVEWGDVSYRQSRLGDPDARSGVMNAGLPVVTGGVAHCLGSIRTANSGSDLFRVWWTSRTDSSVVLSMQRSTNGGASWQSPIEVEQRDRGRRGCDRPAPGISYDPARGYLHLVYFIEASDGAGVFFAHSMDNGGMFHSPVPVVYGNTPSAASVAANGDSVVVVFEDPNATTPRIGIVLSHSTGHVFEQRGEATPDDVPAASPWVALDHQKITTWWKFAETAVGNGGDRVGYREGLWR
;
A
#
# COMPACT_ATOMS: atom_id res chain seq x y z
N MET A 1 17.55 7.12 32.32
CA MET A 1 18.73 6.55 31.65
C MET A 1 18.49 5.06 31.50
N GLY A 2 17.97 4.63 30.37
CA GLY A 2 17.65 3.23 30.08
C GLY A 2 18.18 2.90 28.68
N ASN A 3 19.20 2.05 28.63
CA ASN A 3 19.84 1.57 27.42
C ASN A 3 18.87 0.68 26.64
N GLY A 4 18.38 1.17 25.51
CA GLY A 4 17.66 0.37 24.51
C GLY A 4 18.64 -0.51 23.74
N ALA A 5 18.77 -1.77 24.14
CA ALA A 5 19.55 -2.77 23.39
C ALA A 5 18.74 -3.23 22.16
N SER A 6 19.21 -2.88 20.98
CA SER A 6 18.76 -3.43 19.69
C SER A 6 18.88 -4.96 19.72
N ARG A 7 17.77 -5.68 19.76
CA ARG A 7 17.75 -7.15 19.69
C ARG A 7 17.80 -7.62 18.23
N ASN A 8 19.00 -7.93 17.76
CA ASN A 8 19.20 -8.69 16.52
C ASN A 8 18.64 -10.11 16.73
N ARG A 9 17.53 -10.44 16.07
CA ARG A 9 16.99 -11.80 16.08
C ARG A 9 17.59 -12.61 14.93
N CYS A 10 18.52 -13.51 15.29
CA CYS A 10 18.95 -14.59 14.39
C CYS A 10 18.02 -15.78 14.58
N ARG A 11 17.30 -16.21 13.55
CA ARG A 11 16.54 -17.49 13.58
C ARG A 11 17.50 -18.63 13.28
N LEU A 12 17.62 -19.58 14.21
CA LEU A 12 18.26 -20.88 13.99
C LEU A 12 17.20 -21.91 13.56
N SER A 13 17.33 -22.44 12.37
CA SER A 13 16.55 -23.61 11.90
C SER A 13 17.11 -24.89 12.51
N PRO A 14 16.30 -25.83 13.10
CA PRO A 14 16.81 -27.07 13.62
C PRO A 14 17.03 -28.09 12.49
N GLY A 15 18.30 -28.37 12.20
CA GLY A 15 18.72 -29.46 11.32
C GLY A 15 18.70 -30.81 12.03
N ARG A 16 18.11 -31.80 11.39
CA ARG A 16 18.10 -33.23 11.81
C ARG A 16 19.47 -33.85 11.74
N SER A 17 19.87 -34.52 12.79
CA SER A 17 21.11 -35.28 13.00
C SER A 17 21.24 -36.50 12.08
N GLY A 18 22.43 -36.71 11.51
CA GLY A 18 22.84 -37.93 10.83
C GLY A 18 24.33 -37.96 10.50
N ARG A 19 25.13 -38.55 11.38
CA ARG A 19 26.43 -39.24 11.27
C ARG A 19 27.57 -38.78 10.36
N LEU A 20 28.64 -38.45 11.05
CA LEU A 20 30.10 -38.74 10.87
C LEU A 20 30.88 -38.13 9.67
N ALA A 21 31.88 -37.37 10.11
CA ALA A 21 33.26 -37.22 9.61
C ALA A 21 33.50 -36.22 8.45
N LEU A 22 34.21 -35.30 8.77
CA LEU A 22 35.38 -34.56 8.29
C LEU A 22 35.26 -33.06 8.54
N LEU A 23 36.19 -32.56 9.37
CA LEU A 23 36.35 -31.12 9.63
C LEU A 23 36.67 -30.36 8.33
N THR A 24 35.68 -29.65 7.86
CA THR A 24 35.87 -28.43 7.07
C THR A 24 35.08 -27.35 7.79
N VAL A 25 35.79 -26.48 8.47
CA VAL A 25 35.21 -25.24 9.08
C VAL A 25 34.78 -24.36 7.92
N ALA A 26 33.56 -24.59 7.42
CA ALA A 26 32.85 -23.60 6.62
C ALA A 26 32.34 -22.57 7.62
N LEU A 27 33.02 -21.43 7.69
CA LEU A 27 32.49 -20.19 8.26
C LEU A 27 31.23 -19.83 7.47
N LEU A 28 30.09 -20.36 7.89
CA LEU A 28 28.77 -19.86 7.51
C LEU A 28 28.66 -18.49 8.17
N SER A 29 29.08 -17.45 7.46
CA SER A 29 28.66 -16.09 7.73
C SER A 29 27.14 -16.07 7.54
N ALA A 30 26.41 -16.35 8.62
CA ALA A 30 24.97 -15.99 8.68
C ALA A 30 24.94 -14.45 8.58
N GLY A 31 24.89 -13.93 7.36
CA GLY A 31 24.61 -12.53 7.10
C GLY A 31 23.24 -12.24 7.68
N CYS A 32 23.17 -11.56 8.83
CA CYS A 32 21.92 -10.99 9.30
C CYS A 32 21.45 -10.03 8.22
N VAL A 33 20.37 -10.36 7.54
CA VAL A 33 19.69 -9.42 6.62
C VAL A 33 19.22 -8.26 7.50
N LYS A 34 19.82 -7.10 7.30
CA LYS A 34 19.45 -5.91 8.04
C LYS A 34 18.07 -5.46 7.58
N GLU A 35 17.14 -5.36 8.54
CA GLU A 35 15.82 -4.80 8.24
C GLU A 35 15.96 -3.39 7.65
N PRO A 36 15.23 -3.09 6.55
CA PRO A 36 15.36 -1.79 5.88
C PRO A 36 14.84 -0.62 6.72
N VAL A 37 13.96 -0.90 7.66
CA VAL A 37 13.37 0.10 8.56
C VAL A 37 13.69 -0.26 10.00
N GLU A 38 14.24 0.68 10.74
CA GLU A 38 14.40 0.55 12.18
C GLU A 38 13.12 1.02 12.85
N TRP A 39 12.31 0.05 13.27
CA TRP A 39 11.00 0.30 13.85
C TRP A 39 11.05 0.61 15.35
N GLY A 40 10.27 1.62 15.77
CA GLY A 40 9.94 1.86 17.16
C GLY A 40 8.84 0.92 17.68
N ASP A 41 8.41 1.16 18.91
CA ASP A 41 7.35 0.40 19.57
C ASP A 41 5.97 0.66 18.90
N VAL A 42 5.10 -0.35 18.99
CA VAL A 42 3.70 -0.22 18.56
C VAL A 42 2.94 0.63 19.57
N SER A 43 2.19 1.57 19.06
CA SER A 43 1.27 2.41 19.82
C SER A 43 -0.16 2.24 19.32
N TYR A 44 -1.14 2.59 20.15
CA TYR A 44 -2.55 2.42 19.85
C TYR A 44 -3.34 3.70 20.14
N ARG A 45 -4.32 4.00 19.31
CA ARG A 45 -5.25 5.10 19.53
C ARG A 45 -6.66 4.74 19.08
N GLN A 46 -7.64 5.50 19.48
CA GLN A 46 -8.98 5.43 18.89
C GLN A 46 -8.95 5.97 17.45
N SER A 47 -9.76 5.38 16.58
CA SER A 47 -10.00 5.90 15.23
C SER A 47 -10.59 7.32 15.31
N ARG A 48 -10.20 8.19 14.38
CA ARG A 48 -10.64 9.58 14.32
C ARG A 48 -11.37 9.86 13.02
N LEU A 49 -12.35 10.76 13.07
CA LEU A 49 -12.90 11.39 11.87
C LEU A 49 -11.75 12.07 11.12
N GLY A 50 -11.46 11.60 9.91
CA GLY A 50 -10.33 12.08 9.09
C GLY A 50 -9.19 11.09 8.94
N ASP A 51 -9.23 9.93 9.59
CA ASP A 51 -8.40 8.80 9.16
C ASP A 51 -8.71 8.47 7.69
N PRO A 52 -7.73 8.05 6.87
CA PRO A 52 -7.87 7.96 5.40
C PRO A 52 -9.09 7.20 4.89
N ASP A 53 -9.61 6.27 5.68
CA ASP A 53 -10.84 5.54 5.34
C ASP A 53 -12.13 6.39 5.44
N ALA A 54 -12.12 7.48 6.23
CA ALA A 54 -13.31 8.32 6.44
C ALA A 54 -13.54 9.34 5.32
N ARG A 55 -12.63 9.46 4.36
CA ARG A 55 -12.63 10.55 3.37
C ARG A 55 -13.40 10.26 2.08
N SER A 56 -14.06 9.13 1.94
CA SER A 56 -14.72 8.75 0.68
C SER A 56 -16.00 9.54 0.33
N GLY A 57 -16.49 10.39 1.22
CA GLY A 57 -17.86 10.97 1.09
C GLY A 57 -18.00 12.22 0.23
N VAL A 58 -16.94 12.95 -0.15
CA VAL A 58 -17.09 14.36 -0.58
C VAL A 58 -16.83 14.63 -2.06
N MET A 59 -16.31 13.68 -2.84
CA MET A 59 -15.78 13.95 -4.18
C MET A 59 -16.53 13.29 -5.36
N ASN A 60 -17.82 13.03 -5.20
CA ASN A 60 -18.65 12.43 -6.26
C ASN A 60 -19.07 13.44 -7.34
N ALA A 61 -19.09 14.74 -7.02
CA ALA A 61 -19.49 15.77 -7.97
C ALA A 61 -18.57 15.79 -9.19
N GLY A 62 -19.18 15.86 -10.39
CA GLY A 62 -18.42 15.93 -11.64
C GLY A 62 -17.74 14.63 -12.07
N LEU A 63 -18.14 13.44 -11.55
CA LEU A 63 -17.77 12.18 -12.18
C LEU A 63 -18.41 12.07 -13.57
N PRO A 64 -17.73 11.45 -14.54
CA PRO A 64 -18.31 11.21 -15.87
C PRO A 64 -19.61 10.42 -15.77
N VAL A 65 -20.55 10.70 -16.66
CA VAL A 65 -21.77 9.89 -16.78
C VAL A 65 -21.41 8.56 -17.44
N VAL A 66 -21.81 7.45 -16.82
CA VAL A 66 -21.66 6.10 -17.37
C VAL A 66 -23.02 5.47 -17.63
N THR A 67 -23.12 4.61 -18.64
CA THR A 67 -24.35 3.96 -19.10
C THR A 67 -24.09 2.50 -19.42
N GLY A 68 -25.11 1.75 -19.80
CA GLY A 68 -24.96 0.39 -20.32
C GLY A 68 -24.50 -0.66 -19.28
N GLY A 69 -24.88 -0.50 -18.02
CA GLY A 69 -24.50 -1.45 -16.94
C GLY A 69 -23.10 -1.22 -16.37
N VAL A 70 -22.41 -0.17 -16.79
CA VAL A 70 -21.17 0.31 -16.18
C VAL A 70 -21.50 1.15 -14.96
N ALA A 71 -20.74 1.03 -13.87
CA ALA A 71 -20.98 1.77 -12.64
C ALA A 71 -19.70 2.23 -11.98
N HIS A 72 -19.68 3.47 -11.49
CA HIS A 72 -18.59 3.96 -10.63
C HIS A 72 -18.73 3.39 -9.22
N CYS A 73 -17.65 2.83 -8.70
CA CYS A 73 -17.57 2.33 -7.31
C CYS A 73 -17.29 3.50 -6.36
N LEU A 74 -18.32 4.20 -5.94
CA LEU A 74 -18.19 5.44 -5.16
C LEU A 74 -17.38 5.27 -3.87
N GLY A 75 -17.49 4.13 -3.19
CA GLY A 75 -16.71 3.80 -2.00
C GLY A 75 -15.20 3.65 -2.25
N SER A 76 -14.79 3.51 -3.51
CA SER A 76 -13.38 3.39 -3.89
C SER A 76 -12.69 4.74 -4.17
N ILE A 77 -13.42 5.86 -4.15
CA ILE A 77 -12.84 7.16 -4.47
C ILE A 77 -11.79 7.52 -3.43
N ARG A 78 -10.58 7.86 -3.90
CA ARG A 78 -9.50 8.41 -3.08
C ARG A 78 -8.95 9.65 -3.73
N THR A 79 -8.45 10.57 -2.89
CA THR A 79 -7.98 11.88 -3.34
C THR A 79 -6.61 12.20 -2.77
N ALA A 80 -5.81 12.92 -3.55
CA ALA A 80 -4.61 13.62 -3.09
C ALA A 80 -4.67 15.06 -3.58
N ASN A 81 -4.13 15.99 -2.80
CA ASN A 81 -4.19 17.40 -3.13
C ASN A 81 -2.96 18.18 -2.67
N SER A 82 -2.67 19.25 -3.36
CA SER A 82 -1.75 20.30 -2.92
C SER A 82 -2.19 21.65 -3.50
N GLY A 83 -2.49 22.61 -2.62
CA GLY A 83 -3.06 23.88 -3.03
C GLY A 83 -4.37 23.70 -3.80
N SER A 84 -4.44 24.23 -5.01
CA SER A 84 -5.58 24.08 -5.94
C SER A 84 -5.56 22.80 -6.77
N ASP A 85 -4.43 22.11 -6.83
CA ASP A 85 -4.33 20.83 -7.53
C ASP A 85 -4.98 19.74 -6.71
N LEU A 86 -5.93 19.05 -7.30
CA LEU A 86 -6.67 17.97 -6.71
C LEU A 86 -6.73 16.79 -7.69
N PHE A 87 -6.36 15.62 -7.19
CA PHE A 87 -6.42 14.37 -7.95
C PHE A 87 -7.43 13.46 -7.27
N ARG A 88 -8.19 12.73 -8.07
CA ARG A 88 -9.04 11.64 -7.58
C ARG A 88 -8.86 10.40 -8.43
N VAL A 89 -8.93 9.24 -7.78
CA VAL A 89 -8.91 7.92 -8.41
C VAL A 89 -10.10 7.11 -7.93
N TRP A 90 -10.62 6.25 -8.79
CA TRP A 90 -11.74 5.38 -8.45
C TRP A 90 -11.80 4.17 -9.39
N TRP A 91 -12.48 3.13 -8.92
CA TRP A 91 -12.86 2.00 -9.76
C TRP A 91 -14.13 2.28 -10.54
N THR A 92 -14.16 1.85 -11.78
CA THR A 92 -15.36 1.76 -12.62
C THR A 92 -15.60 0.31 -12.98
N SER A 93 -16.71 -0.28 -12.52
CA SER A 93 -17.09 -1.65 -12.83
C SER A 93 -17.66 -1.73 -14.24
N ARG A 94 -17.19 -2.70 -15.02
CA ARG A 94 -17.72 -3.06 -16.33
C ARG A 94 -18.89 -4.06 -16.19
N THR A 95 -19.56 -4.36 -17.28
CA THR A 95 -20.69 -5.29 -17.32
C THR A 95 -20.32 -6.73 -16.97
N ASP A 96 -19.07 -7.14 -17.17
CA ASP A 96 -18.52 -8.44 -16.80
C ASP A 96 -17.97 -8.49 -15.37
N SER A 97 -18.20 -7.42 -14.60
CA SER A 97 -17.69 -7.22 -13.24
C SER A 97 -16.16 -7.08 -13.12
N SER A 98 -15.43 -6.98 -14.22
CA SER A 98 -14.06 -6.47 -14.19
C SER A 98 -14.07 -4.95 -13.95
N VAL A 99 -12.92 -4.36 -13.61
CA VAL A 99 -12.86 -2.92 -13.34
C VAL A 99 -11.79 -2.21 -14.15
N VAL A 100 -11.96 -0.90 -14.25
CA VAL A 100 -10.96 0.05 -14.73
C VAL A 100 -10.61 0.99 -13.58
N LEU A 101 -9.33 1.23 -13.35
CA LEU A 101 -8.87 2.32 -12.49
C LEU A 101 -8.80 3.60 -13.32
N SER A 102 -9.60 4.57 -12.93
CA SER A 102 -9.65 5.89 -13.56
C SER A 102 -9.10 6.96 -12.63
N MET A 103 -8.49 7.99 -13.21
CA MET A 103 -7.99 9.16 -12.52
C MET A 103 -8.50 10.43 -13.19
N GLN A 104 -8.78 11.48 -12.41
CA GLN A 104 -9.02 12.83 -12.89
C GLN A 104 -8.21 13.85 -12.09
N ARG A 105 -7.82 14.95 -12.75
CA ARG A 105 -7.20 16.12 -12.14
C ARG A 105 -8.12 17.32 -12.20
N SER A 106 -8.11 18.13 -11.14
CA SER A 106 -8.62 19.51 -11.12
C SER A 106 -7.47 20.44 -10.74
N THR A 107 -7.40 21.59 -11.34
CA THR A 107 -6.42 22.66 -11.05
C THR A 107 -7.04 23.85 -10.32
N ASN A 108 -8.32 23.74 -9.93
CA ASN A 108 -9.10 24.80 -9.31
C ASN A 108 -9.91 24.33 -8.10
N GLY A 109 -9.30 23.44 -7.31
CA GLY A 109 -9.90 22.96 -6.06
C GLY A 109 -11.16 22.11 -6.22
N GLY A 110 -11.34 21.47 -7.40
CA GLY A 110 -12.49 20.63 -7.69
C GLY A 110 -13.68 21.37 -8.33
N ALA A 111 -13.54 22.67 -8.64
CA ALA A 111 -14.61 23.42 -9.30
C ALA A 111 -14.85 22.92 -10.73
N SER A 112 -13.81 22.45 -11.42
CA SER A 112 -13.91 21.71 -12.67
C SER A 112 -12.87 20.59 -12.73
N TRP A 113 -13.14 19.57 -13.55
CA TRP A 113 -12.31 18.40 -13.70
C TRP A 113 -11.92 18.19 -15.15
N GLN A 114 -10.67 17.81 -15.38
CA GLN A 114 -10.19 17.39 -16.70
C GLN A 114 -10.85 16.07 -17.11
N SER A 115 -10.71 15.67 -18.37
CA SER A 115 -11.15 14.34 -18.81
C SER A 115 -10.47 13.23 -18.01
N PRO A 116 -11.16 12.14 -17.69
CA PRO A 116 -10.55 11.03 -16.96
C PRO A 116 -9.52 10.31 -17.82
N ILE A 117 -8.48 9.79 -17.14
CA ILE A 117 -7.47 8.92 -17.71
C ILE A 117 -7.68 7.52 -17.13
N GLU A 118 -7.71 6.50 -17.98
CA GLU A 118 -7.74 5.11 -17.57
C GLU A 118 -6.31 4.64 -17.25
N VAL A 119 -6.01 4.46 -15.98
CA VAL A 119 -4.67 4.09 -15.50
C VAL A 119 -4.43 2.60 -15.61
N GLU A 120 -5.47 1.78 -15.30
CA GLU A 120 -5.36 0.33 -15.29
C GLU A 120 -6.61 -0.32 -15.87
N GLN A 121 -6.43 -1.20 -16.86
CA GLN A 121 -7.52 -1.85 -17.61
C GLN A 121 -7.36 -3.38 -17.68
N ARG A 122 -6.26 -3.93 -17.14
CA ARG A 122 -5.90 -5.36 -17.25
C ARG A 122 -6.69 -6.26 -16.31
N ASP A 123 -7.51 -5.68 -15.42
CA ASP A 123 -8.32 -6.49 -14.51
C ASP A 123 -9.23 -7.46 -15.27
N ARG A 124 -9.26 -8.71 -14.82
CA ARG A 124 -10.13 -9.79 -15.31
C ARG A 124 -10.96 -10.42 -14.19
N GLY A 125 -10.80 -9.91 -12.97
CA GLY A 125 -11.59 -10.33 -11.82
C GLY A 125 -13.06 -9.99 -11.98
N ARG A 126 -13.91 -10.76 -11.30
CA ARG A 126 -15.39 -10.60 -11.36
C ARG A 126 -15.94 -10.10 -10.02
N ARG A 127 -15.25 -9.15 -9.39
CA ARG A 127 -15.64 -8.62 -8.09
C ARG A 127 -16.44 -7.31 -8.18
N GLY A 128 -16.44 -6.66 -9.33
CA GLY A 128 -17.06 -5.35 -9.44
C GLY A 128 -16.52 -4.38 -8.42
N CYS A 129 -17.41 -3.75 -7.66
CA CYS A 129 -17.06 -2.81 -6.61
C CYS A 129 -16.68 -3.46 -5.27
N ASP A 130 -16.77 -4.78 -5.15
CA ASP A 130 -16.34 -5.52 -3.95
C ASP A 130 -14.83 -5.80 -4.01
N ARG A 131 -14.08 -4.72 -3.84
CA ARG A 131 -12.60 -4.75 -3.84
C ARG A 131 -12.01 -3.58 -3.04
N PRO A 132 -10.76 -3.71 -2.56
CA PRO A 132 -10.08 -2.62 -1.88
C PRO A 132 -10.01 -1.36 -2.75
N ALA A 133 -10.18 -0.22 -2.12
CA ALA A 133 -9.98 1.06 -2.79
C ALA A 133 -8.50 1.26 -3.14
N PRO A 134 -8.16 1.97 -4.23
CA PRO A 134 -6.78 2.30 -4.56
C PRO A 134 -6.18 3.27 -3.54
N GLY A 135 -4.87 3.19 -3.33
CA GLY A 135 -4.10 4.22 -2.64
C GLY A 135 -3.58 5.27 -3.60
N ILE A 136 -3.44 6.50 -3.16
CA ILE A 136 -2.92 7.62 -3.94
C ILE A 136 -2.02 8.51 -3.09
N SER A 137 -0.89 8.96 -3.66
CA SER A 137 0.00 9.97 -3.08
C SER A 137 0.45 10.93 -4.17
N TYR A 138 0.54 12.21 -3.85
CA TYR A 138 1.02 13.25 -4.75
C TYR A 138 2.17 14.02 -4.14
N ASP A 139 3.28 14.12 -4.86
CA ASP A 139 4.43 14.97 -4.54
C ASP A 139 4.36 16.27 -5.38
N PRO A 140 3.92 17.38 -4.80
CA PRO A 140 3.75 18.64 -5.53
C PRO A 140 5.08 19.28 -5.96
N ALA A 141 6.19 18.98 -5.26
CA ALA A 141 7.48 19.57 -5.57
C ALA A 141 8.03 19.07 -6.92
N ARG A 142 7.64 17.85 -7.32
CA ARG A 142 8.05 17.21 -8.57
C ARG A 142 6.91 16.98 -9.56
N GLY A 143 5.66 17.13 -9.14
CA GLY A 143 4.50 16.78 -9.94
C GLY A 143 4.31 15.25 -10.09
N TYR A 144 4.84 14.47 -9.16
CA TYR A 144 4.76 13.01 -9.22
C TYR A 144 3.49 12.51 -8.53
N LEU A 145 2.77 11.64 -9.22
CA LEU A 145 1.57 10.98 -8.72
C LEU A 145 1.80 9.48 -8.63
N HIS A 146 1.55 8.90 -7.47
CA HIS A 146 1.78 7.50 -7.18
C HIS A 146 0.46 6.82 -6.82
N LEU A 147 0.20 5.66 -7.41
CA LEU A 147 -1.00 4.87 -7.19
C LEU A 147 -0.61 3.45 -6.78
N VAL A 148 -1.36 2.86 -5.88
CA VAL A 148 -1.26 1.45 -5.52
C VAL A 148 -2.65 0.83 -5.49
N TYR A 149 -2.79 -0.40 -6.01
CA TYR A 149 -4.11 -1.02 -6.16
C TYR A 149 -4.02 -2.53 -6.34
N PHE A 150 -5.10 -3.23 -6.00
CA PHE A 150 -5.23 -4.67 -6.23
C PHE A 150 -6.04 -4.94 -7.50
N ILE A 151 -5.52 -5.82 -8.36
CA ILE A 151 -6.23 -6.36 -9.54
C ILE A 151 -5.99 -7.86 -9.69
N GLU A 152 -6.88 -8.51 -10.45
CA GLU A 152 -6.75 -9.89 -10.90
C GLU A 152 -6.41 -9.88 -12.40
N ALA A 153 -5.15 -9.60 -12.74
CA ALA A 153 -4.68 -9.56 -14.12
C ALA A 153 -4.37 -10.95 -14.67
N SER A 154 -4.25 -11.07 -15.99
CA SER A 154 -3.98 -12.36 -16.66
C SER A 154 -2.60 -12.94 -16.33
N ASP A 155 -1.66 -12.09 -15.96
CA ASP A 155 -0.28 -12.43 -15.55
C ASP A 155 -0.15 -12.69 -14.04
N GLY A 156 -1.25 -12.57 -13.29
CA GLY A 156 -1.35 -12.85 -11.87
C GLY A 156 -2.18 -11.81 -11.13
N ALA A 157 -2.89 -12.28 -10.09
CA ALA A 157 -3.54 -11.39 -9.14
C ALA A 157 -2.53 -10.82 -8.16
N GLY A 158 -2.75 -9.59 -7.70
CA GLY A 158 -1.84 -8.97 -6.73
C GLY A 158 -2.02 -7.48 -6.56
N VAL A 159 -1.17 -6.91 -5.74
CA VAL A 159 -1.02 -5.46 -5.56
C VAL A 159 -0.02 -4.94 -6.58
N PHE A 160 -0.42 -3.91 -7.31
CA PHE A 160 0.38 -3.23 -8.32
C PHE A 160 0.58 -1.77 -7.96
N PHE A 161 1.67 -1.22 -8.44
CA PHE A 161 2.03 0.18 -8.30
C PHE A 161 2.16 0.82 -9.68
N ALA A 162 1.60 2.01 -9.86
CA ALA A 162 1.78 2.84 -11.04
C ALA A 162 2.14 4.27 -10.63
N HIS A 163 2.93 4.96 -11.43
CA HIS A 163 3.26 6.35 -11.19
C HIS A 163 3.25 7.18 -12.45
N SER A 164 3.02 8.47 -12.27
CA SER A 164 3.12 9.51 -13.28
C SER A 164 4.14 10.56 -12.81
N MET A 165 4.96 11.04 -13.74
CA MET A 165 5.97 12.07 -13.50
C MET A 165 5.60 13.43 -14.11
N ASP A 166 4.35 13.60 -14.56
CA ASP A 166 3.85 14.76 -15.29
C ASP A 166 2.46 15.22 -14.79
N ASN A 167 2.26 15.20 -13.48
CA ASN A 167 1.00 15.57 -12.84
C ASN A 167 -0.20 14.72 -13.31
N GLY A 168 0.01 13.44 -13.54
CA GLY A 168 -1.03 12.50 -13.93
C GLY A 168 -1.37 12.52 -15.41
N GLY A 169 -0.57 13.17 -16.27
CA GLY A 169 -0.81 13.19 -17.72
C GLY A 169 -0.60 11.84 -18.38
N MET A 170 0.43 11.10 -17.95
CA MET A 170 0.72 9.75 -18.40
C MET A 170 1.22 8.89 -17.24
N PHE A 171 0.84 7.62 -17.22
CA PHE A 171 1.32 6.64 -16.24
C PHE A 171 2.31 5.67 -16.88
N HIS A 172 3.39 5.37 -16.16
CA HIS A 172 4.32 4.32 -16.53
C HIS A 172 3.66 2.95 -16.36
N SER A 173 4.23 1.94 -17.06
CA SER A 173 3.76 0.55 -16.92
C SER A 173 3.76 0.11 -15.46
N PRO A 174 2.68 -0.46 -14.96
CA PRO A 174 2.57 -0.86 -13.57
C PRO A 174 3.61 -1.91 -13.17
N VAL A 175 4.14 -1.76 -11.96
CA VAL A 175 5.11 -2.67 -11.34
C VAL A 175 4.37 -3.53 -10.31
N PRO A 176 4.53 -4.88 -10.31
CA PRO A 176 3.97 -5.71 -9.26
C PRO A 176 4.69 -5.46 -7.93
N VAL A 177 3.93 -5.24 -6.86
CA VAL A 177 4.40 -5.10 -5.49
C VAL A 177 4.45 -6.48 -4.82
N VAL A 178 3.34 -7.20 -4.91
CA VAL A 178 3.19 -8.56 -4.38
C VAL A 178 2.12 -9.30 -5.19
N TYR A 179 2.39 -10.55 -5.54
CA TYR A 179 1.40 -11.45 -6.11
C TYR A 179 0.64 -12.19 -5.01
N GLY A 180 -0.63 -12.44 -5.21
CA GLY A 180 -1.51 -13.23 -4.34
C GLY A 180 -2.97 -13.03 -4.72
N ASN A 181 -3.79 -14.05 -4.46
CA ASN A 181 -5.19 -14.08 -4.93
C ASN A 181 -6.18 -13.43 -3.94
N THR A 182 -5.76 -13.15 -2.72
CA THR A 182 -6.60 -12.47 -1.73
C THR A 182 -6.62 -10.97 -2.01
N PRO A 183 -7.80 -10.34 -2.18
CA PRO A 183 -7.90 -8.90 -2.29
C PRO A 183 -7.22 -8.20 -1.12
N SER A 184 -6.29 -7.32 -1.41
CA SER A 184 -5.40 -6.71 -0.43
C SER A 184 -5.48 -5.20 -0.50
N ALA A 185 -5.85 -4.57 0.61
CA ALA A 185 -5.77 -3.12 0.73
C ALA A 185 -4.31 -2.67 0.77
N ALA A 186 -4.02 -1.54 0.15
CA ALA A 186 -2.68 -0.99 0.10
C ALA A 186 -2.70 0.54 0.16
N SER A 187 -1.61 1.12 0.62
CA SER A 187 -1.40 2.56 0.71
C SER A 187 0.01 2.93 0.26
N VAL A 188 0.17 4.11 -0.29
CA VAL A 188 1.43 4.64 -0.80
C VAL A 188 1.71 6.02 -0.23
N ALA A 189 2.96 6.28 0.10
CA ALA A 189 3.48 7.60 0.41
C ALA A 189 4.79 7.84 -0.34
N ALA A 190 5.03 9.07 -0.78
CA ALA A 190 6.24 9.43 -1.50
C ALA A 190 6.77 10.78 -1.03
N ASN A 191 8.09 10.92 -1.10
CA ASN A 191 8.82 12.17 -0.86
C ASN A 191 10.03 12.19 -1.81
N GLY A 192 9.95 12.95 -2.89
CA GLY A 192 10.94 12.94 -3.96
C GLY A 192 11.06 11.57 -4.64
N ASP A 193 12.26 11.02 -4.70
CA ASP A 193 12.51 9.71 -5.30
C ASP A 193 12.21 8.53 -4.36
N SER A 194 11.95 8.83 -3.08
CA SER A 194 11.62 7.84 -2.06
C SER A 194 10.13 7.51 -2.09
N VAL A 195 9.82 6.23 -2.26
CA VAL A 195 8.44 5.71 -2.29
C VAL A 195 8.32 4.55 -1.32
N VAL A 196 7.27 4.58 -0.51
CA VAL A 196 6.91 3.53 0.44
C VAL A 196 5.52 3.03 0.11
N VAL A 197 5.37 1.72 -0.04
CA VAL A 197 4.07 1.05 -0.18
C VAL A 197 3.90 0.09 0.98
N VAL A 198 2.75 0.18 1.66
CA VAL A 198 2.30 -0.80 2.65
C VAL A 198 1.06 -1.51 2.12
N PHE A 199 0.95 -2.81 2.41
CA PHE A 199 -0.13 -3.63 1.88
C PHE A 199 -0.48 -4.76 2.84
N GLU A 200 -1.75 -5.19 2.83
CA GLU A 200 -2.12 -6.46 3.42
C GLU A 200 -1.41 -7.58 2.68
N ASP A 201 -0.65 -8.42 3.39
CA ASP A 201 0.08 -9.52 2.75
C ASP A 201 -0.90 -10.62 2.34
N PRO A 202 -1.16 -10.81 1.01
CA PRO A 202 -2.12 -11.80 0.53
C PRO A 202 -1.68 -13.24 0.75
N ASN A 203 -0.43 -13.46 1.14
CA ASN A 203 0.19 -14.77 1.33
C ASN A 203 0.40 -15.11 2.82
N ALA A 204 0.04 -14.19 3.72
CA ALA A 204 0.17 -14.43 5.15
C ALA A 204 -0.97 -15.31 5.69
N THR A 205 -0.64 -16.27 6.55
CA THR A 205 -1.63 -17.08 7.27
C THR A 205 -2.32 -16.29 8.39
N THR A 206 -1.60 -15.39 9.03
CA THR A 206 -2.14 -14.41 9.97
C THR A 206 -2.13 -13.05 9.30
N PRO A 207 -3.26 -12.31 9.27
CA PRO A 207 -3.30 -10.99 8.63
C PRO A 207 -2.20 -10.08 9.15
N ARG A 208 -1.39 -9.53 8.26
CA ARG A 208 -0.27 -8.64 8.58
C ARG A 208 -0.04 -7.63 7.46
N ILE A 209 0.71 -6.59 7.75
CA ILE A 209 1.06 -5.55 6.79
C ILE A 209 2.51 -5.70 6.36
N GLY A 210 2.69 -5.97 5.06
CA GLY A 210 3.98 -5.91 4.40
C GLY A 210 4.34 -4.49 4.00
N ILE A 211 5.63 -4.25 3.78
CA ILE A 211 6.17 -2.98 3.30
C ILE A 211 7.20 -3.22 2.20
N VAL A 212 7.16 -2.41 1.17
CA VAL A 212 8.23 -2.30 0.17
C VAL A 212 8.65 -0.85 0.00
N LEU A 213 9.92 -0.66 -0.31
CA LEU A 213 10.55 0.65 -0.35
C LEU A 213 11.38 0.80 -1.62
N SER A 214 11.35 2.01 -2.18
CA SER A 214 12.09 2.36 -3.39
C SER A 214 12.77 3.72 -3.23
N HIS A 215 14.03 3.82 -3.65
CA HIS A 215 14.75 5.08 -3.84
C HIS A 215 14.77 5.56 -5.30
N SER A 216 14.04 4.86 -6.17
CA SER A 216 14.00 5.08 -7.62
C SER A 216 12.59 5.41 -8.13
N THR A 217 11.84 6.22 -7.38
CA THR A 217 10.48 6.68 -7.74
C THR A 217 9.47 5.53 -7.91
N GLY A 218 9.77 4.35 -7.35
CA GLY A 218 8.94 3.15 -7.50
C GLY A 218 9.18 2.36 -8.79
N HIS A 219 10.20 2.69 -9.60
CA HIS A 219 10.57 1.87 -10.77
C HIS A 219 11.04 0.47 -10.35
N VAL A 220 11.70 0.39 -9.20
CA VAL A 220 12.12 -0.85 -8.54
C VAL A 220 11.88 -0.69 -7.05
N PHE A 221 11.36 -1.73 -6.39
CA PHE A 221 11.30 -1.81 -4.94
C PHE A 221 12.45 -2.67 -4.45
N GLU A 222 13.55 -2.02 -4.08
CA GLU A 222 14.84 -2.64 -3.72
C GLU A 222 14.79 -3.31 -2.35
N GLN A 223 13.91 -2.83 -1.48
CA GLN A 223 13.83 -3.26 -0.09
C GLN A 223 12.42 -3.74 0.25
N ARG A 224 12.36 -4.74 1.13
CA ARG A 224 11.11 -5.34 1.58
C ARG A 224 11.21 -5.73 3.05
N GLY A 225 10.11 -5.64 3.77
CA GLY A 225 10.02 -6.00 5.18
C GLY A 225 8.58 -6.14 5.65
N GLU A 226 8.42 -6.14 6.96
CA GLU A 226 7.11 -6.19 7.61
C GLU A 226 6.86 -4.89 8.38
N ALA A 227 5.67 -4.30 8.17
CA ALA A 227 5.27 -3.08 8.87
C ALA A 227 4.62 -3.37 10.23
N THR A 228 4.11 -4.56 10.47
CA THR A 228 3.53 -4.98 11.75
C THR A 228 4.37 -6.07 12.42
N PRO A 229 4.36 -6.17 13.76
CA PRO A 229 4.92 -7.33 14.45
C PRO A 229 4.14 -8.63 14.10
N ASP A 230 4.81 -9.78 14.21
CA ASP A 230 4.26 -11.10 13.87
C ASP A 230 2.98 -11.48 14.65
N ASP A 231 2.80 -10.92 15.84
CA ASP A 231 1.71 -11.23 16.77
C ASP A 231 0.55 -10.23 16.71
N VAL A 232 0.59 -9.28 15.78
CA VAL A 232 -0.43 -8.23 15.62
C VAL A 232 -1.24 -8.48 14.35
N PRO A 233 -2.47 -9.04 14.44
CA PRO A 233 -3.37 -9.15 13.30
C PRO A 233 -3.77 -7.76 12.78
N ALA A 234 -3.44 -7.46 11.55
CA ALA A 234 -3.57 -6.12 10.99
C ALA A 234 -4.18 -6.12 9.60
N ALA A 235 -5.04 -5.13 9.35
CA ALA A 235 -5.72 -4.91 8.07
C ALA A 235 -5.83 -3.40 7.79
N SER A 236 -6.25 -3.04 6.59
CA SER A 236 -6.52 -1.66 6.16
C SER A 236 -5.36 -0.72 6.48
N PRO A 237 -4.17 -0.95 5.90
CA PRO A 237 -2.99 -0.14 6.19
C PRO A 237 -3.06 1.24 5.54
N TRP A 238 -2.42 2.22 6.19
CA TRP A 238 -2.01 3.46 5.53
C TRP A 238 -0.67 3.93 6.02
N VAL A 239 0.00 4.75 5.23
CA VAL A 239 1.38 5.15 5.44
C VAL A 239 1.57 6.65 5.19
N ALA A 240 2.47 7.26 5.95
CA ALA A 240 3.05 8.56 5.67
C ALA A 240 4.57 8.45 5.64
N LEU A 241 5.19 9.27 4.80
CA LEU A 241 6.63 9.40 4.65
C LEU A 241 7.02 10.87 4.81
N ASP A 242 7.87 11.14 5.79
CA ASP A 242 8.48 12.45 5.99
C ASP A 242 10.01 12.28 5.98
N HIS A 243 10.64 12.58 4.86
CA HIS A 243 12.04 12.28 4.57
C HIS A 243 12.33 10.77 4.74
N GLN A 244 13.04 10.39 5.79
CA GLN A 244 13.34 8.99 6.13
C GLN A 244 12.43 8.43 7.22
N LYS A 245 11.55 9.26 7.80
CA LYS A 245 10.62 8.82 8.84
C LYS A 245 9.36 8.26 8.20
N ILE A 246 9.13 6.97 8.43
CA ILE A 246 7.93 6.26 8.02
C ILE A 246 7.00 6.18 9.23
N THR A 247 5.73 6.52 9.04
CA THR A 247 4.68 6.19 10.00
C THR A 247 3.65 5.30 9.31
N THR A 248 3.42 4.14 9.88
CA THR A 248 2.40 3.19 9.41
C THR A 248 1.27 3.09 10.43
N TRP A 249 0.04 3.00 9.92
CA TRP A 249 -1.17 2.75 10.71
C TRP A 249 -1.90 1.56 10.13
N TRP A 250 -2.69 0.88 10.97
CA TRP A 250 -3.55 -0.23 10.56
C TRP A 250 -4.75 -0.36 11.48
N LYS A 251 -5.80 -1.01 10.97
CA LYS A 251 -6.90 -1.52 11.79
C LYS A 251 -6.59 -2.93 12.26
N PHE A 252 -7.22 -3.36 13.34
CA PHE A 252 -7.16 -4.77 13.74
C PHE A 252 -8.02 -5.61 12.80
N ALA A 253 -7.52 -6.75 12.36
CA ALA A 253 -8.33 -7.70 11.59
C ALA A 253 -9.48 -8.22 12.47
N GLU A 254 -10.67 -8.35 11.90
CA GLU A 254 -11.89 -8.73 12.64
C GLU A 254 -11.81 -10.07 13.38
N THR A 255 -10.91 -10.96 12.96
CA THR A 255 -10.67 -12.26 13.62
C THR A 255 -10.03 -12.15 15.00
N ALA A 256 -9.57 -10.98 15.38
CA ALA A 256 -8.70 -10.80 16.54
C ALA A 256 -9.38 -10.26 17.78
N VAL A 257 -10.69 -10.04 17.84
CA VAL A 257 -11.29 -9.69 19.16
C VAL A 257 -12.75 -9.21 19.10
N GLY A 258 -13.51 -9.61 20.11
CA GLY A 258 -14.65 -8.84 20.58
C GLY A 258 -14.20 -7.44 21.05
N ASN A 259 -14.90 -6.41 20.62
CA ASN A 259 -14.81 -4.99 21.04
C ASN A 259 -13.62 -4.13 20.56
N GLY A 260 -12.85 -4.54 19.56
CA GLY A 260 -11.72 -3.72 19.03
C GLY A 260 -12.05 -2.77 17.88
N GLY A 261 -13.29 -2.69 17.42
CA GLY A 261 -13.69 -2.10 16.13
C GLY A 261 -13.23 -0.66 15.81
N ASP A 262 -12.86 0.13 16.81
CA ASP A 262 -12.45 1.53 16.64
C ASP A 262 -11.00 1.82 17.03
N ARG A 263 -10.18 0.80 17.24
CA ARG A 263 -8.76 1.00 17.58
C ARG A 263 -7.88 0.94 16.34
N VAL A 264 -6.95 1.88 16.27
CA VAL A 264 -5.92 1.99 15.26
C VAL A 264 -4.57 1.73 15.93
N GLY A 265 -3.84 0.73 15.42
CA GLY A 265 -2.45 0.52 15.74
C GLY A 265 -1.57 1.39 14.84
N TYR A 266 -0.43 1.84 15.35
CA TYR A 266 0.57 2.54 14.55
C TYR A 266 1.96 2.37 15.13
N ARG A 267 2.96 2.54 14.28
CA ARG A 267 4.34 2.71 14.70
C ARG A 267 5.11 3.60 13.74
N GLU A 268 6.19 4.14 14.25
CA GLU A 268 7.13 4.96 13.51
C GLU A 268 8.43 4.18 13.30
N GLY A 269 9.10 4.41 12.19
CA GLY A 269 10.39 3.83 11.88
C GLY A 269 11.27 4.76 11.08
N LEU A 270 12.56 4.51 11.13
CA LEU A 270 13.57 5.19 10.32
C LEU A 270 14.00 4.27 9.18
N TRP A 271 13.77 4.71 7.96
CA TRP A 271 14.30 4.07 6.76
C TRP A 271 15.78 4.37 6.62
N ARG A 272 16.60 3.34 6.38
CA ARG A 272 18.06 3.42 6.32
C ARG A 272 18.61 3.12 4.94
#